data_f1749d8a7db3072af8aff5a1aed25728
#
_entry.id   f1749d8a7db3072af8aff5a1aed25728
#
_cell.length_a   1.000
_cell.length_b   1.000
_cell.length_c   1.000
_cell.angle_alpha   90.00
_cell.angle_beta   90.00
_cell.angle_gamma   90.00
#
_symmetry.space_group_name_H-M   'P 1'
#
loop_
_entity.id
_entity.type
_entity.pdbx_description
1 polymer ?
#
loop_
_entity_poly.entity_id
_entity_poly.type
_entity_poly.pdbx_seq_one_letter_code
_entity_poly.pdbx_strand_id
1 'polypeptide(L)'
;MFCISEELAHNMLHLVIMAGGSGTRFWPESRRARPKQFLTLAGDESLIQQAAHRVRPLIPAEQTWVVTGAVHASETRQQLPDIPPAQVLLEPCARNTAPCLGLAALAVLQKDPNATLLVTPADHLIRPAGQFRQTVSDGAALLDQHPDASVLIGIKPTYPAEGYGYIERGAEFTGGYRVARFREKPNRETAREFLDTGRFYWNSGIFLWKASRLLELLRQHQPAIVDGLDRLRPSWGTAGWNSALAEEFPRLPSISIDYAVLEPAASQGKVYVVPAGFDWDDVGSWQSLPAVLGKDAVGNTTTGPTCALDSTGCVIRTTGGHLVATIGLRDCVVVHTPDATLVAPRDDETALRKLVALLEERGLSQYL
;
A
#
# COMPACT_ATOMS: atom_id res chain seq x y z
N MET A 1 24.27 18.52 22.78
CA MET A 1 23.45 17.61 23.58
C MET A 1 22.19 17.13 22.82
N PHE A 2 22.12 17.34 21.50
CA PHE A 2 20.97 17.00 20.62
C PHE A 2 21.14 15.69 19.83
N CYS A 3 22.35 15.11 19.78
CA CYS A 3 22.64 13.95 18.91
C CYS A 3 22.16 12.58 19.48
N ILE A 4 22.06 12.45 20.81
CA ILE A 4 21.73 11.15 21.44
C ILE A 4 20.23 10.82 21.37
N SER A 5 19.36 11.84 21.31
CA SER A 5 17.90 11.64 21.24
C SER A 5 17.40 11.24 19.85
N GLU A 6 18.04 11.71 18.78
CA GLU A 6 17.69 11.33 17.41
C GLU A 6 18.09 9.89 17.08
N GLU A 7 19.27 9.46 17.52
CA GLU A 7 19.78 8.10 17.30
C GLU A 7 18.94 7.02 18.04
N LEU A 8 18.45 7.34 19.26
CA LEU A 8 17.57 6.45 20.02
C LEU A 8 16.15 6.37 19.45
N ALA A 9 15.61 7.47 18.93
CA ALA A 9 14.29 7.47 18.29
C ALA A 9 14.30 6.66 16.97
N HIS A 10 15.39 6.69 16.20
CA HIS A 10 15.55 5.92 14.98
C HIS A 10 15.65 4.41 15.24
N ASN A 11 16.23 3.99 16.36
CA ASN A 11 16.38 2.56 16.72
C ASN A 11 15.05 1.85 17.03
N MET A 12 13.96 2.57 17.29
CA MET A 12 12.65 2.00 17.60
C MET A 12 11.66 2.02 16.43
N LEU A 13 12.06 2.55 15.25
CA LEU A 13 11.17 2.66 14.10
C LEU A 13 11.26 1.39 13.24
N HIS A 14 10.13 0.69 13.08
CA HIS A 14 10.01 -0.51 12.26
C HIS A 14 9.10 -0.23 11.07
N LEU A 15 9.53 -0.67 9.88
CA LEU A 15 8.70 -0.64 8.67
C LEU A 15 7.83 -1.90 8.61
N VAL A 16 6.54 -1.73 8.35
CA VAL A 16 5.60 -2.80 8.02
C VAL A 16 5.05 -2.56 6.62
N ILE A 17 5.42 -3.41 5.67
CA ILE A 17 4.95 -3.37 4.29
C ILE A 17 3.75 -4.31 4.16
N MET A 18 2.58 -3.76 3.84
CA MET A 18 1.38 -4.54 3.52
C MET A 18 1.44 -4.93 2.04
N ALA A 19 1.76 -6.20 1.76
CA ALA A 19 1.93 -6.74 0.41
C ALA A 19 0.81 -7.74 0.04
N GLY A 20 -0.41 -7.42 0.42
CA GLY A 20 -1.62 -8.16 0.07
C GLY A 20 -2.24 -7.66 -1.24
N GLY A 21 -3.23 -8.40 -1.74
CA GLY A 21 -4.02 -8.04 -2.92
C GLY A 21 -3.68 -8.83 -4.17
N SER A 22 -4.68 -9.04 -5.03
CA SER A 22 -4.56 -9.85 -6.27
C SER A 22 -4.00 -9.09 -7.47
N GLY A 23 -4.01 -7.76 -7.44
CA GLY A 23 -3.41 -6.89 -8.45
C GLY A 23 -3.90 -7.08 -9.89
N THR A 24 -5.06 -7.72 -10.13
CA THR A 24 -5.57 -8.13 -11.45
C THR A 24 -5.79 -6.98 -12.45
N ARG A 25 -5.83 -5.75 -11.97
CA ARG A 25 -6.00 -4.54 -12.81
C ARG A 25 -4.81 -4.22 -13.73
N PHE A 26 -3.69 -4.92 -13.57
CA PHE A 26 -2.51 -4.83 -14.44
C PHE A 26 -2.32 -6.08 -15.31
N TRP A 27 -3.38 -6.89 -15.49
CA TRP A 27 -3.32 -7.94 -16.50
C TRP A 27 -3.02 -7.33 -17.89
N PRO A 28 -2.12 -7.93 -18.71
CA PRO A 28 -1.48 -9.22 -18.57
C PRO A 28 -0.12 -9.23 -17.85
N GLU A 29 0.41 -8.15 -17.33
CA GLU A 29 1.66 -8.21 -16.55
C GLU A 29 1.46 -8.74 -15.12
N SER A 30 0.36 -8.35 -14.46
CA SER A 30 0.01 -8.97 -13.19
C SER A 30 -0.63 -10.33 -13.37
N ARG A 31 -0.29 -11.24 -12.48
CA ARG A 31 -0.80 -12.60 -12.39
C ARG A 31 -1.14 -12.92 -10.94
N ARG A 32 -1.93 -13.98 -10.68
CA ARG A 32 -2.19 -14.46 -9.32
C ARG A 32 -0.90 -14.77 -8.55
N ALA A 33 0.09 -15.37 -9.22
CA ALA A 33 1.39 -15.65 -8.64
C ALA A 33 2.31 -14.41 -8.54
N ARG A 34 2.06 -13.40 -9.37
CA ARG A 34 2.87 -12.18 -9.44
C ARG A 34 1.98 -10.93 -9.52
N PRO A 35 1.31 -10.57 -8.41
CA PRO A 35 0.44 -9.40 -8.37
C PRO A 35 1.22 -8.08 -8.50
N LYS A 36 0.48 -6.97 -8.57
CA LYS A 36 0.95 -5.62 -8.89
C LYS A 36 2.21 -5.19 -8.14
N GLN A 37 2.32 -5.48 -6.85
CA GLN A 37 3.47 -5.06 -6.03
C GLN A 37 4.81 -5.62 -6.51
N PHE A 38 4.82 -6.71 -7.28
CA PHE A 38 6.03 -7.30 -7.85
C PHE A 38 6.36 -6.80 -9.25
N LEU A 39 5.56 -5.88 -9.79
CA LEU A 39 5.77 -5.30 -11.12
C LEU A 39 6.72 -4.09 -11.04
N THR A 40 7.59 -3.97 -12.05
CA THR A 40 8.41 -2.79 -12.31
C THR A 40 7.63 -1.85 -13.22
N LEU A 41 6.75 -1.02 -12.63
CA LEU A 41 5.89 -0.11 -13.39
C LEU A 41 6.57 1.21 -13.72
N ALA A 42 7.49 1.66 -12.86
CA ALA A 42 8.21 2.93 -13.04
C ALA A 42 9.61 2.84 -12.41
N GLY A 43 10.66 3.13 -13.18
CA GLY A 43 12.06 2.95 -12.77
C GLY A 43 12.53 1.51 -12.96
N ASP A 44 13.56 1.09 -12.23
CA ASP A 44 14.25 -0.19 -12.40
C ASP A 44 13.89 -1.21 -11.32
N GLU A 45 13.19 -0.78 -10.26
CA GLU A 45 12.76 -1.61 -9.14
C GLU A 45 11.27 -1.90 -9.18
N SER A 46 10.86 -3.05 -8.68
CA SER A 46 9.45 -3.35 -8.45
C SER A 46 8.85 -2.44 -7.35
N LEU A 47 7.52 -2.35 -7.29
CA LEU A 47 6.87 -1.48 -6.31
C LEU A 47 7.19 -1.88 -4.86
N ILE A 48 7.26 -3.18 -4.57
CA ILE A 48 7.63 -3.66 -3.22
C ILE A 48 9.10 -3.35 -2.88
N GLN A 49 10.01 -3.43 -3.84
CA GLN A 49 11.40 -3.02 -3.66
C GLN A 49 11.48 -1.51 -3.38
N GLN A 50 10.79 -0.69 -4.18
CA GLN A 50 10.70 0.75 -3.94
C GLN A 50 10.11 1.07 -2.56
N ALA A 51 9.09 0.31 -2.11
CA ALA A 51 8.50 0.50 -0.78
C ALA A 51 9.52 0.24 0.35
N ALA A 52 10.35 -0.81 0.22
CA ALA A 52 11.39 -1.13 1.18
C ALA A 52 12.57 -0.15 1.12
N HIS A 53 13.05 0.18 -0.09
CA HIS A 53 14.30 0.92 -0.26
C HIS A 53 14.16 2.42 -0.01
N ARG A 54 12.99 3.02 -0.23
CA ARG A 54 12.78 4.47 -0.01
C ARG A 54 13.04 4.93 1.42
N VAL A 55 12.92 4.04 2.40
CA VAL A 55 13.12 4.34 3.84
C VAL A 55 14.46 3.83 4.39
N ARG A 56 15.26 3.10 3.61
CA ARG A 56 16.54 2.48 4.05
C ARG A 56 17.45 3.38 4.91
N PRO A 57 17.62 4.66 4.60
CA PRO A 57 18.40 5.55 5.46
C PRO A 57 17.84 5.77 6.87
N LEU A 58 16.52 5.56 7.06
CA LEU A 58 15.87 5.68 8.38
C LEU A 58 15.66 4.32 9.06
N ILE A 59 15.31 3.29 8.27
CA ILE A 59 14.89 1.98 8.77
C ILE A 59 15.69 0.92 8.02
N PRO A 60 16.60 0.21 8.71
CA PRO A 60 17.39 -0.86 8.09
C PRO A 60 16.54 -2.10 7.79
N ALA A 61 17.12 -3.04 7.02
CA ALA A 61 16.43 -4.27 6.63
C ALA A 61 16.01 -5.13 7.84
N GLU A 62 16.80 -5.11 8.89
CA GLU A 62 16.59 -5.84 10.14
C GLU A 62 15.39 -5.29 10.96
N GLN A 63 14.86 -4.12 10.60
CA GLN A 63 13.67 -3.51 11.18
C GLN A 63 12.53 -3.43 10.15
N THR A 64 12.67 -4.08 8.99
CA THR A 64 11.66 -4.12 7.94
C THR A 64 10.90 -5.44 7.97
N TRP A 65 9.58 -5.36 8.01
CA TRP A 65 8.64 -6.49 8.03
C TRP A 65 7.74 -6.44 6.80
N VAL A 66 7.45 -7.59 6.23
CA VAL A 66 6.53 -7.71 5.10
C VAL A 66 5.41 -8.66 5.48
N VAL A 67 4.17 -8.23 5.33
CA VAL A 67 3.00 -9.11 5.49
C VAL A 67 2.43 -9.39 4.11
N THR A 68 2.40 -10.67 3.73
CA THR A 68 1.96 -11.10 2.40
C THR A 68 1.24 -12.44 2.45
N GLY A 69 0.48 -12.76 1.41
CA GLY A 69 -0.14 -14.07 1.28
C GLY A 69 0.90 -15.20 1.14
N ALA A 70 0.65 -16.35 1.73
CA ALA A 70 1.56 -17.50 1.69
C ALA A 70 1.99 -17.90 0.26
N VAL A 71 1.09 -17.72 -0.73
CA VAL A 71 1.36 -17.99 -2.15
C VAL A 71 2.44 -17.07 -2.77
N HIS A 72 2.69 -15.91 -2.17
CA HIS A 72 3.65 -14.92 -2.65
C HIS A 72 5.00 -14.96 -1.90
N ALA A 73 5.16 -15.90 -0.97
CA ALA A 73 6.35 -15.98 -0.11
C ALA A 73 7.67 -16.06 -0.89
N SER A 74 7.71 -16.89 -1.94
CA SER A 74 8.91 -17.08 -2.77
C SER A 74 9.29 -15.80 -3.51
N GLU A 75 8.35 -15.17 -4.19
CA GLU A 75 8.58 -13.92 -4.94
C GLU A 75 8.99 -12.78 -4.00
N THR A 76 8.34 -12.66 -2.83
CA THR A 76 8.72 -11.66 -1.81
C THR A 76 10.16 -11.81 -1.37
N ARG A 77 10.59 -13.02 -1.04
CA ARG A 77 11.97 -13.30 -0.59
C ARG A 77 12.99 -13.09 -1.71
N GLN A 78 12.62 -13.40 -2.94
CA GLN A 78 13.49 -13.20 -4.10
C GLN A 78 13.72 -11.71 -4.37
N GLN A 79 12.68 -10.91 -4.26
CA GLN A 79 12.75 -9.46 -4.52
C GLN A 79 13.32 -8.65 -3.35
N LEU A 80 13.22 -9.16 -2.13
CA LEU A 80 13.70 -8.52 -0.91
C LEU A 80 14.69 -9.43 -0.15
N PRO A 81 15.83 -9.81 -0.76
CA PRO A 81 16.75 -10.80 -0.18
C PRO A 81 17.42 -10.33 1.11
N ASP A 82 17.49 -9.00 1.33
CA ASP A 82 18.13 -8.42 2.53
C ASP A 82 17.22 -8.46 3.76
N ILE A 83 15.92 -8.68 3.58
CA ILE A 83 14.99 -8.77 4.71
C ILE A 83 15.08 -10.16 5.33
N PRO A 84 15.32 -10.28 6.65
CA PRO A 84 15.39 -11.58 7.30
C PRO A 84 14.13 -12.42 7.03
N PRO A 85 14.26 -13.71 6.67
CA PRO A 85 13.11 -14.56 6.33
C PRO A 85 12.05 -14.64 7.42
N ALA A 86 12.41 -14.52 8.70
CA ALA A 86 11.50 -14.51 9.83
C ALA A 86 10.61 -13.23 9.90
N GLN A 87 10.99 -12.17 9.18
CA GLN A 87 10.26 -10.91 9.11
C GLN A 87 9.31 -10.85 7.89
N VAL A 88 9.27 -11.90 7.08
CA VAL A 88 8.26 -12.10 6.05
C VAL A 88 7.12 -12.92 6.65
N LEU A 89 6.09 -12.22 7.10
CA LEU A 89 4.92 -12.82 7.74
C LEU A 89 3.94 -13.30 6.66
N LEU A 90 3.51 -14.55 6.75
CA LEU A 90 2.70 -15.19 5.71
C LEU A 90 1.25 -15.36 6.18
N GLU A 91 0.33 -14.61 5.57
CA GLU A 91 -1.10 -14.81 5.79
C GLU A 91 -1.60 -16.06 5.06
N PRO A 92 -2.27 -16.99 5.74
CA PRO A 92 -2.82 -18.20 5.09
C PRO A 92 -4.01 -17.87 4.17
N CYS A 93 -4.70 -16.78 4.43
CA CYS A 93 -5.77 -16.23 3.58
C CYS A 93 -5.91 -14.73 3.78
N ALA A 94 -6.57 -14.05 2.83
CA ALA A 94 -6.83 -12.62 2.94
C ALA A 94 -7.90 -12.31 4.00
N ARG A 95 -7.60 -11.43 4.96
CA ARG A 95 -8.52 -10.95 6.02
C ARG A 95 -8.55 -9.43 6.13
N ASN A 96 -8.17 -8.73 5.04
CA ASN A 96 -8.09 -7.28 5.01
C ASN A 96 -7.00 -6.72 5.96
N THR A 97 -6.91 -5.40 6.14
CA THR A 97 -5.74 -4.75 6.74
C THR A 97 -5.70 -4.78 8.28
N ALA A 98 -6.84 -4.92 8.98
CA ALA A 98 -6.80 -4.94 10.45
C ALA A 98 -6.14 -6.21 11.03
N PRO A 99 -6.49 -7.44 10.62
CA PRO A 99 -5.76 -8.64 11.04
C PRO A 99 -4.30 -8.67 10.57
N CYS A 100 -4.03 -8.19 9.35
CA CYS A 100 -2.69 -8.02 8.80
C CYS A 100 -1.79 -7.20 9.74
N LEU A 101 -2.25 -6.01 10.12
CA LEU A 101 -1.50 -5.11 11.00
C LEU A 101 -1.45 -5.59 12.45
N GLY A 102 -2.50 -6.27 12.93
CA GLY A 102 -2.49 -6.93 14.23
C GLY A 102 -1.41 -8.01 14.31
N LEU A 103 -1.29 -8.86 13.28
CA LEU A 103 -0.25 -9.88 13.17
C LEU A 103 1.16 -9.25 13.13
N ALA A 104 1.33 -8.18 12.33
CA ALA A 104 2.60 -7.45 12.28
C ALA A 104 2.97 -6.85 13.63
N ALA A 105 2.04 -6.16 14.30
CA ALA A 105 2.28 -5.58 15.61
C ALA A 105 2.65 -6.64 16.66
N LEU A 106 1.96 -7.79 16.63
CA LEU A 106 2.31 -8.93 17.49
C LEU A 106 3.74 -9.39 17.25
N ALA A 107 4.14 -9.57 15.99
CA ALA A 107 5.47 -10.02 15.60
C ALA A 107 6.58 -9.02 16.01
N VAL A 108 6.36 -7.74 15.71
CA VAL A 108 7.33 -6.69 16.04
C VAL A 108 7.53 -6.57 17.54
N LEU A 109 6.45 -6.61 18.34
CA LEU A 109 6.53 -6.52 19.81
C LEU A 109 7.26 -7.69 20.48
N GLN A 110 7.39 -8.84 19.80
CA GLN A 110 8.25 -9.93 20.30
C GLN A 110 9.74 -9.57 20.20
N LYS A 111 10.11 -8.70 19.28
CA LYS A 111 11.49 -8.27 19.04
C LYS A 111 11.81 -6.96 19.76
N ASP A 112 10.88 -6.00 19.73
CA ASP A 112 11.02 -4.67 20.31
C ASP A 112 9.71 -4.23 21.00
N PRO A 113 9.66 -4.28 22.34
CA PRO A 113 8.46 -3.88 23.10
C PRO A 113 8.10 -2.39 22.97
N ASN A 114 9.06 -1.55 22.55
CA ASN A 114 8.88 -0.10 22.43
C ASN A 114 8.69 0.35 20.96
N ALA A 115 8.55 -0.59 20.03
CA ALA A 115 8.50 -0.33 18.61
C ALA A 115 7.47 0.71 18.20
N THR A 116 7.89 1.61 17.33
CA THR A 116 7.03 2.47 16.51
C THR A 116 6.92 1.85 15.13
N LEU A 117 5.71 1.68 14.63
CA LEU A 117 5.46 1.14 13.29
C LEU A 117 5.28 2.28 12.30
N LEU A 118 6.04 2.25 11.21
CA LEU A 118 5.68 2.87 9.94
C LEU A 118 5.00 1.80 9.08
N VAL A 119 3.74 1.97 8.80
CA VAL A 119 2.97 1.07 7.93
C VAL A 119 2.84 1.70 6.55
N THR A 120 3.10 0.92 5.49
CA THR A 120 2.94 1.38 4.11
C THR A 120 2.40 0.25 3.22
N PRO A 121 1.55 0.56 2.23
CA PRO A 121 1.27 -0.38 1.14
C PRO A 121 2.52 -0.68 0.31
N ALA A 122 2.57 -1.88 -0.25
CA ALA A 122 3.69 -2.35 -1.08
C ALA A 122 3.66 -1.79 -2.51
N ASP A 123 2.55 -1.20 -2.93
CA ASP A 123 2.21 -0.99 -4.35
C ASP A 123 1.94 0.47 -4.72
N HIS A 124 2.36 1.42 -3.89
CA HIS A 124 2.25 2.85 -4.15
C HIS A 124 3.56 3.45 -4.67
N LEU A 125 3.44 4.37 -5.61
CA LEU A 125 4.55 5.23 -6.05
C LEU A 125 4.62 6.49 -5.20
N ILE A 126 5.82 6.77 -4.70
CA ILE A 126 6.09 7.90 -3.82
C ILE A 126 7.42 8.53 -4.23
N ARG A 127 7.42 9.83 -4.54
CA ARG A 127 8.59 10.58 -4.98
C ARG A 127 8.53 12.04 -4.51
N PRO A 128 9.68 12.66 -4.20
CA PRO A 128 10.99 12.04 -4.00
C PRO A 128 11.09 11.36 -2.64
N ALA A 129 11.90 10.32 -2.54
CA ALA A 129 12.09 9.54 -1.31
C ALA A 129 12.59 10.36 -0.11
N GLY A 130 13.37 11.43 -0.36
CA GLY A 130 13.84 12.33 0.70
C GLY A 130 12.72 13.05 1.43
N GLN A 131 11.74 13.58 0.71
CA GLN A 131 10.56 14.23 1.30
C GLN A 131 9.66 13.23 2.03
N PHE A 132 9.53 12.01 1.51
CA PHE A 132 8.84 10.93 2.20
C PHE A 132 9.48 10.64 3.56
N ARG A 133 10.83 10.47 3.61
CA ARG A 133 11.54 10.23 4.87
C ARG A 133 11.38 11.37 5.87
N GLN A 134 11.40 12.63 5.40
CA GLN A 134 11.15 13.79 6.28
C GLN A 134 9.75 13.73 6.89
N THR A 135 8.71 13.48 6.07
CA THR A 135 7.32 13.34 6.55
C THR A 135 7.18 12.21 7.56
N VAL A 136 7.90 11.08 7.35
CA VAL A 136 7.93 9.96 8.32
C VAL A 136 8.60 10.37 9.62
N SER A 137 9.72 11.11 9.56
CA SER A 137 10.40 11.62 10.76
C SER A 137 9.52 12.59 11.55
N ASP A 138 8.80 13.47 10.86
CA ASP A 138 7.85 14.42 11.49
C ASP A 138 6.71 13.66 12.20
N GLY A 139 6.17 12.62 11.56
CA GLY A 139 5.15 11.73 12.15
C GLY A 139 5.66 10.93 13.35
N ALA A 140 6.90 10.46 13.31
CA ALA A 140 7.53 9.76 14.44
C ALA A 140 7.76 10.70 15.63
N ALA A 141 8.26 11.91 15.38
CA ALA A 141 8.44 12.93 16.41
C ALA A 141 7.10 13.33 17.08
N LEU A 142 6.00 13.33 16.33
CA LEU A 142 4.67 13.52 16.88
C LEU A 142 4.27 12.39 17.85
N LEU A 143 4.57 11.12 17.49
CA LEU A 143 4.29 9.98 18.38
C LEU A 143 5.13 9.98 19.64
N ASP A 144 6.34 10.55 19.63
CA ASP A 144 7.15 10.67 20.84
C ASP A 144 6.54 11.69 21.83
N GLN A 145 5.87 12.72 21.31
CA GLN A 145 5.11 13.70 22.13
C GLN A 145 3.72 13.18 22.53
N HIS A 146 3.10 12.34 21.69
CA HIS A 146 1.75 11.78 21.85
C HIS A 146 1.74 10.27 21.61
N PRO A 147 2.26 9.45 22.56
CA PRO A 147 2.42 8.00 22.34
C PRO A 147 1.11 7.23 22.12
N ASP A 148 0.00 7.81 22.52
CA ASP A 148 -1.35 7.26 22.35
C ASP A 148 -2.05 7.71 21.06
N ALA A 149 -1.35 8.48 20.21
CA ALA A 149 -1.86 8.95 18.93
C ALA A 149 -1.83 7.88 17.84
N SER A 150 -2.71 8.07 16.84
CA SER A 150 -2.61 7.48 15.51
C SER A 150 -2.23 8.58 14.54
N VAL A 151 -1.16 8.40 13.77
CA VAL A 151 -0.70 9.38 12.78
C VAL A 151 -0.94 8.85 11.39
N LEU A 152 -1.64 9.62 10.57
CA LEU A 152 -1.93 9.36 9.15
C LEU A 152 -1.11 10.32 8.29
N ILE A 153 -0.62 9.84 7.15
CA ILE A 153 -0.05 10.72 6.14
C ILE A 153 -1.15 11.05 5.12
N GLY A 154 -1.48 12.34 5.04
CA GLY A 154 -2.56 12.85 4.21
C GLY A 154 -2.05 13.43 2.90
N ILE A 155 -2.63 13.01 1.77
CA ILE A 155 -2.33 13.52 0.43
C ILE A 155 -3.29 14.65 0.08
N LYS A 156 -2.78 15.77 -0.42
CA LYS A 156 -3.64 16.87 -0.87
C LYS A 156 -4.48 16.43 -2.08
N PRO A 157 -5.81 16.46 -2.02
CA PRO A 157 -6.66 16.09 -3.13
C PRO A 157 -6.48 17.02 -4.32
N THR A 158 -6.42 16.44 -5.54
CA THR A 158 -6.31 17.17 -6.82
C THR A 158 -7.54 16.96 -7.71
N TYR A 159 -8.39 15.97 -7.39
CA TYR A 159 -9.64 15.68 -8.08
C TYR A 159 -10.62 14.96 -7.12
N PRO A 160 -11.93 14.89 -7.43
CA PRO A 160 -12.91 14.24 -6.56
C PRO A 160 -12.85 12.70 -6.72
N ALA A 161 -11.87 12.06 -6.06
CA ALA A 161 -11.67 10.61 -6.10
C ALA A 161 -12.73 9.88 -5.27
N GLU A 162 -13.39 8.88 -5.86
CA GLU A 162 -14.35 8.01 -5.18
C GLU A 162 -13.69 6.74 -4.59
N GLY A 163 -12.45 6.46 -5.01
CA GLY A 163 -11.69 5.28 -4.60
C GLY A 163 -10.93 5.44 -3.28
N TYR A 164 -10.81 6.64 -2.73
CA TYR A 164 -9.99 6.95 -1.57
C TYR A 164 -10.82 7.32 -0.34
N GLY A 165 -10.25 7.09 0.84
CA GLY A 165 -10.72 7.69 2.08
C GLY A 165 -10.35 9.17 2.15
N TYR A 166 -11.17 9.96 2.82
CA TYR A 166 -10.98 11.39 3.05
C TYR A 166 -10.83 11.68 4.54
N ILE A 167 -9.83 12.50 4.87
CA ILE A 167 -9.48 12.91 6.22
C ILE A 167 -9.76 14.41 6.34
N GLU A 168 -10.75 14.80 7.14
CA GLU A 168 -11.02 16.20 7.42
C GLU A 168 -10.07 16.72 8.48
N ARG A 169 -9.30 17.78 8.16
CA ARG A 169 -8.43 18.43 9.14
C ARG A 169 -9.27 19.28 10.12
N GLY A 170 -8.92 19.16 11.40
CA GLY A 170 -9.43 19.97 12.50
C GLY A 170 -8.42 21.02 12.95
N ALA A 171 -8.21 21.10 14.27
CA ALA A 171 -7.27 22.04 14.85
C ALA A 171 -5.84 21.79 14.38
N GLU A 172 -5.15 22.88 14.03
CA GLU A 172 -3.75 22.87 13.63
C GLU A 172 -2.82 22.75 14.85
N PHE A 173 -1.70 22.09 14.65
CA PHE A 173 -0.57 22.06 15.60
C PHE A 173 0.75 22.04 14.79
N THR A 174 1.87 22.15 15.47
CA THR A 174 3.19 22.11 14.82
C THR A 174 3.40 20.79 14.09
N GLY A 175 3.41 20.82 12.75
CA GLY A 175 3.65 19.67 11.88
C GLY A 175 2.40 18.99 11.30
N GLY A 176 1.17 19.44 11.63
CA GLY A 176 -0.03 18.84 11.05
C GLY A 176 -1.34 19.29 11.65
N TYR A 177 -2.33 18.42 11.64
CA TYR A 177 -3.68 18.71 12.11
C TYR A 177 -4.24 17.54 12.92
N ARG A 178 -5.08 17.82 13.92
CA ARG A 178 -5.98 16.79 14.46
C ARG A 178 -6.98 16.41 13.39
N VAL A 179 -7.35 15.14 13.34
CA VAL A 179 -8.41 14.67 12.44
C VAL A 179 -9.75 15.01 13.09
N ALA A 180 -10.57 15.78 12.38
CA ALA A 180 -11.94 16.09 12.79
C ALA A 180 -12.90 14.97 12.38
N ARG A 181 -12.71 14.39 11.21
CA ARG A 181 -13.54 13.32 10.68
C ARG A 181 -12.78 12.50 9.65
N PHE A 182 -13.07 11.20 9.62
CA PHE A 182 -12.64 10.26 8.58
C PHE A 182 -13.87 9.81 7.78
N ARG A 183 -13.77 9.75 6.46
CA ARG A 183 -14.82 9.25 5.58
C ARG A 183 -14.24 8.36 4.50
N GLU A 184 -14.60 7.10 4.52
CA GLU A 184 -14.13 6.11 3.54
C GLU A 184 -15.00 6.16 2.27
N LYS A 185 -14.38 6.29 1.11
CA LYS A 185 -14.94 6.17 -0.24
C LYS A 185 -16.30 6.87 -0.42
N PRO A 186 -16.34 8.21 -0.38
CA PRO A 186 -17.56 8.96 -0.61
C PRO A 186 -18.02 8.82 -2.07
N ASN A 187 -19.28 9.14 -2.34
CA ASN A 187 -19.73 9.31 -3.73
C ASN A 187 -19.12 10.58 -4.36
N ARG A 188 -19.24 10.71 -5.67
CA ARG A 188 -18.61 11.79 -6.45
C ARG A 188 -19.03 13.18 -6.04
N GLU A 189 -20.31 13.37 -5.67
CA GLU A 189 -20.84 14.65 -5.21
C GLU A 189 -20.19 15.07 -3.90
N THR A 190 -20.20 14.21 -2.90
CA THR A 190 -19.54 14.42 -1.61
C THR A 190 -18.01 14.60 -1.76
N ALA A 191 -17.38 13.85 -2.65
CA ALA A 191 -15.94 14.00 -2.93
C ALA A 191 -15.62 15.38 -3.54
N ARG A 192 -16.51 15.93 -4.39
CA ARG A 192 -16.38 17.28 -4.94
C ARG A 192 -16.53 18.34 -3.85
N GLU A 193 -17.55 18.21 -3.00
CA GLU A 193 -17.71 19.10 -1.85
C GLU A 193 -16.45 19.12 -0.96
N PHE A 194 -15.87 17.96 -0.68
CA PHE A 194 -14.66 17.86 0.11
C PHE A 194 -13.46 18.57 -0.55
N LEU A 195 -13.31 18.39 -1.86
CA LEU A 195 -12.27 19.08 -2.63
C LEU A 195 -12.44 20.60 -2.57
N ASP A 196 -13.65 21.11 -2.77
CA ASP A 196 -13.97 22.54 -2.83
C ASP A 196 -13.73 23.24 -1.49
N THR A 197 -13.91 22.56 -0.35
CA THR A 197 -13.63 23.11 0.97
C THR A 197 -12.16 23.35 1.24
N GLY A 198 -11.24 22.62 0.56
CA GLY A 198 -9.81 22.65 0.79
C GLY A 198 -9.37 22.15 2.18
N ARG A 199 -10.26 21.52 2.95
CA ARG A 199 -10.01 21.04 4.32
C ARG A 199 -9.73 19.55 4.43
N PHE A 200 -9.78 18.83 3.31
CA PHE A 200 -9.63 17.39 3.30
C PHE A 200 -8.30 16.96 2.71
N TYR A 201 -7.81 15.83 3.18
CA TYR A 201 -6.72 15.05 2.60
C TYR A 201 -7.23 13.69 2.18
N TRP A 202 -6.63 13.09 1.15
CA TRP A 202 -6.84 11.66 0.90
C TRP A 202 -6.07 10.82 1.91
N ASN A 203 -6.64 9.72 2.33
CA ASN A 203 -5.95 8.68 3.09
C ASN A 203 -4.97 7.94 2.18
N SER A 204 -3.68 8.08 2.44
CA SER A 204 -2.63 7.42 1.67
C SER A 204 -2.47 5.92 1.98
N GLY A 205 -3.10 5.42 3.05
CA GLY A 205 -2.84 4.09 3.58
C GLY A 205 -1.48 3.98 4.29
N ILE A 206 -0.84 5.11 4.60
CA ILE A 206 0.45 5.18 5.31
C ILE A 206 0.20 5.71 6.71
N PHE A 207 0.64 4.94 7.71
CA PHE A 207 0.32 5.18 9.10
C PHE A 207 1.53 5.05 10.00
N LEU A 208 1.51 5.76 11.15
CA LEU A 208 2.47 5.53 12.23
C LEU A 208 1.72 5.32 13.55
N TRP A 209 2.17 4.32 14.31
CA TRP A 209 1.69 3.99 15.67
C TRP A 209 2.81 3.46 16.54
N LYS A 210 2.68 3.62 17.86
CA LYS A 210 3.32 2.68 18.78
C LYS A 210 2.67 1.30 18.59
N ALA A 211 3.46 0.25 18.42
CA ALA A 211 2.95 -1.10 18.14
C ALA A 211 1.98 -1.61 19.21
N SER A 212 2.27 -1.33 20.49
CA SER A 212 1.39 -1.63 21.63
C SER A 212 0.05 -0.89 21.50
N ARG A 213 0.10 0.40 21.11
CA ARG A 213 -1.11 1.21 20.95
C ARG A 213 -2.03 0.70 19.85
N LEU A 214 -1.48 0.21 18.74
CA LEU A 214 -2.27 -0.42 17.67
C LEU A 214 -3.03 -1.65 18.20
N LEU A 215 -2.38 -2.53 18.98
CA LEU A 215 -3.07 -3.69 19.60
C LEU A 215 -4.13 -3.27 20.62
N GLU A 216 -3.90 -2.20 21.41
CA GLU A 216 -4.91 -1.66 22.32
C GLU A 216 -6.14 -1.15 21.57
N LEU A 217 -5.95 -0.39 20.47
CA LEU A 217 -7.04 0.11 19.64
C LEU A 217 -7.82 -1.04 18.98
N LEU A 218 -7.11 -2.06 18.49
CA LEU A 218 -7.75 -3.27 17.98
C LEU A 218 -8.52 -4.00 19.08
N ARG A 219 -7.99 -4.10 20.30
CA ARG A 219 -8.70 -4.70 21.45
C ARG A 219 -9.96 -3.92 21.80
N GLN A 220 -9.88 -2.59 21.77
CA GLN A 220 -11.00 -1.71 22.09
C GLN A 220 -12.14 -1.82 21.05
N HIS A 221 -11.82 -1.86 19.77
CA HIS A 221 -12.80 -1.73 18.69
C HIS A 221 -13.11 -3.05 17.98
N GLN A 222 -12.19 -4.02 18.00
CA GLN A 222 -12.28 -5.32 17.33
C GLN A 222 -11.69 -6.43 18.21
N PRO A 223 -12.23 -6.68 19.42
CA PRO A 223 -11.66 -7.62 20.40
C PRO A 223 -11.46 -9.02 19.80
N ALA A 224 -12.33 -9.48 18.91
CA ALA A 224 -12.21 -10.80 18.27
C ALA A 224 -10.91 -10.98 17.46
N ILE A 225 -10.35 -9.89 16.90
CA ILE A 225 -9.05 -9.94 16.22
C ILE A 225 -7.96 -10.21 17.25
N VAL A 226 -7.91 -9.43 18.34
CA VAL A 226 -6.85 -9.55 19.33
C VAL A 226 -6.94 -10.86 20.11
N ASP A 227 -8.14 -11.33 20.43
CA ASP A 227 -8.36 -12.64 21.07
C ASP A 227 -7.82 -13.79 20.20
N GLY A 228 -8.04 -13.72 18.88
CA GLY A 228 -7.47 -14.69 17.94
C GLY A 228 -5.94 -14.61 17.85
N LEU A 229 -5.39 -13.40 17.80
CA LEU A 229 -3.94 -13.19 17.82
C LEU A 229 -3.30 -13.64 19.15
N ASP A 230 -3.96 -13.44 20.27
CA ASP A 230 -3.48 -13.90 21.58
C ASP A 230 -3.44 -15.44 21.67
N ARG A 231 -4.34 -16.16 21.01
CA ARG A 231 -4.26 -17.63 20.87
C ARG A 231 -3.05 -18.11 20.06
N LEU A 232 -2.52 -17.28 19.18
CA LEU A 232 -1.30 -17.58 18.41
C LEU A 232 -0.01 -17.38 19.21
N ARG A 233 0.01 -16.51 20.25
CA ARG A 233 1.22 -16.17 21.00
C ARG A 233 2.00 -17.39 21.53
N PRO A 234 1.39 -18.42 22.11
CA PRO A 234 2.13 -19.58 22.62
C PRO A 234 2.87 -20.37 21.55
N SER A 235 2.44 -20.28 20.28
CA SER A 235 3.04 -20.97 19.15
C SER A 235 4.16 -20.19 18.48
N TRP A 236 4.35 -18.92 18.85
CA TRP A 236 5.35 -18.03 18.22
C TRP A 236 6.75 -18.61 18.35
N GLY A 237 7.48 -18.67 17.20
CA GLY A 237 8.84 -19.21 17.15
C GLY A 237 8.96 -20.72 17.34
N THR A 238 7.87 -21.44 17.44
CA THR A 238 7.84 -22.92 17.52
C THR A 238 7.56 -23.56 16.16
N ALA A 239 7.80 -24.87 16.04
CA ALA A 239 7.43 -25.65 14.84
C ALA A 239 5.90 -25.66 14.60
N GLY A 240 5.09 -25.42 15.63
CA GLY A 240 3.63 -25.36 15.56
C GLY A 240 3.07 -24.05 14.99
N TRP A 241 3.87 -23.02 14.78
CA TRP A 241 3.43 -21.71 14.35
C TRP A 241 2.56 -21.73 13.07
N ASN A 242 3.04 -22.37 12.01
CA ASN A 242 2.32 -22.39 10.73
C ASN A 242 0.96 -23.10 10.84
N SER A 243 0.88 -24.17 11.64
CA SER A 243 -0.39 -24.88 11.87
C SER A 243 -1.36 -24.04 12.69
N ALA A 244 -0.92 -23.41 13.75
CA ALA A 244 -1.74 -22.52 14.56
C ALA A 244 -2.26 -21.34 13.76
N LEU A 245 -1.38 -20.70 12.96
CA LEU A 245 -1.75 -19.59 12.09
C LEU A 245 -2.76 -20.01 11.02
N ALA A 246 -2.57 -21.16 10.38
CA ALA A 246 -3.50 -21.70 9.38
C ALA A 246 -4.89 -22.00 9.96
N GLU A 247 -4.98 -22.34 11.24
CA GLU A 247 -6.24 -22.61 11.92
C GLU A 247 -6.93 -21.35 12.42
N GLU A 248 -6.22 -20.46 13.09
CA GLU A 248 -6.80 -19.28 13.76
C GLU A 248 -7.03 -18.09 12.84
N PHE A 249 -6.09 -17.80 11.93
CA PHE A 249 -6.17 -16.59 11.10
C PHE A 249 -7.41 -16.54 10.20
N PRO A 250 -7.89 -17.66 9.59
CA PRO A 250 -9.14 -17.65 8.83
C PRO A 250 -10.41 -17.34 9.64
N ARG A 251 -10.33 -17.48 10.97
CA ARG A 251 -11.46 -17.20 11.88
C ARG A 251 -11.55 -15.70 12.25
N LEU A 252 -10.48 -14.93 11.99
CA LEU A 252 -10.47 -13.50 12.30
C LEU A 252 -11.47 -12.74 11.44
N PRO A 253 -12.11 -11.67 11.96
CA PRO A 253 -12.94 -10.78 11.18
C PRO A 253 -12.19 -10.22 9.98
N SER A 254 -12.84 -10.17 8.81
CA SER A 254 -12.26 -9.54 7.61
C SER A 254 -12.70 -8.09 7.53
N ILE A 255 -11.87 -7.17 8.03
CA ILE A 255 -12.17 -5.75 8.10
C ILE A 255 -10.92 -4.91 7.85
N SER A 256 -11.05 -3.73 7.20
CA SER A 256 -9.93 -2.81 7.03
C SER A 256 -9.62 -2.08 8.34
N ILE A 257 -8.36 -1.67 8.49
CA ILE A 257 -7.91 -0.86 9.64
C ILE A 257 -8.64 0.47 9.71
N ASP A 258 -9.05 1.00 8.56
CA ASP A 258 -9.78 2.26 8.44
C ASP A 258 -11.12 2.17 9.16
N TYR A 259 -11.92 1.16 8.87
CA TYR A 259 -13.19 0.90 9.56
C TYR A 259 -13.03 0.36 10.97
N ALA A 260 -12.01 -0.50 11.17
CA ALA A 260 -11.81 -1.17 12.45
C ALA A 260 -11.34 -0.21 13.55
N VAL A 261 -10.47 0.74 13.20
CA VAL A 261 -9.74 1.58 14.18
C VAL A 261 -9.82 3.06 13.85
N LEU A 262 -9.49 3.49 12.61
CA LEU A 262 -9.30 4.91 12.32
C LEU A 262 -10.59 5.72 12.39
N GLU A 263 -11.66 5.21 11.82
CA GLU A 263 -12.97 5.87 11.84
C GLU A 263 -13.50 6.04 13.29
N PRO A 264 -13.56 5.01 14.14
CA PRO A 264 -13.98 5.16 15.53
C PRO A 264 -12.98 5.97 16.39
N ALA A 265 -11.66 5.85 16.16
CA ALA A 265 -10.65 6.59 16.92
C ALA A 265 -10.63 8.09 16.58
N ALA A 266 -11.01 8.49 15.38
CA ALA A 266 -11.08 9.90 14.97
C ALA A 266 -12.02 10.69 15.90
N SER A 267 -13.14 10.10 16.32
CA SER A 267 -14.09 10.72 17.24
C SER A 267 -13.52 10.96 18.65
N GLN A 268 -12.45 10.27 19.02
CA GLN A 268 -11.78 10.39 20.33
C GLN A 268 -10.69 11.48 20.37
N GLY A 269 -10.45 12.18 19.24
CA GLY A 269 -9.50 13.28 19.14
C GLY A 269 -8.02 12.87 19.26
N LYS A 270 -7.71 11.57 19.06
CA LYS A 270 -6.33 11.00 19.13
C LYS A 270 -5.79 10.58 17.77
N VAL A 271 -6.43 11.01 16.70
CA VAL A 271 -5.96 10.78 15.33
C VAL A 271 -5.45 12.11 14.78
N TYR A 272 -4.28 12.06 14.17
CA TYR A 272 -3.58 13.19 13.60
C TYR A 272 -3.27 12.95 12.14
N VAL A 273 -3.23 13.99 11.32
CA VAL A 273 -2.80 13.92 9.94
C VAL A 273 -1.60 14.84 9.72
N VAL A 274 -0.54 14.27 9.18
CA VAL A 274 0.64 15.00 8.70
C VAL A 274 0.50 15.13 7.17
N PRO A 275 0.49 16.35 6.62
CA PRO A 275 0.42 16.56 5.18
C PRO A 275 1.66 15.98 4.49
N ALA A 276 1.45 15.25 3.40
CA ALA A 276 2.54 14.74 2.59
C ALA A 276 3.27 15.89 1.88
N GLY A 277 4.59 15.92 2.01
CA GLY A 277 5.48 16.81 1.26
C GLY A 277 6.00 16.18 -0.05
N PHE A 278 5.40 15.10 -0.51
CA PHE A 278 5.84 14.28 -1.65
C PHE A 278 4.69 13.96 -2.60
N ASP A 279 5.02 13.59 -3.83
CA ASP A 279 4.06 13.08 -4.81
C ASP A 279 3.70 11.63 -4.49
N TRP A 280 2.42 11.32 -4.61
CA TRP A 280 1.86 10.00 -4.32
C TRP A 280 0.86 9.59 -5.39
N ASP A 281 0.93 8.32 -5.78
CA ASP A 281 -0.04 7.67 -6.65
C ASP A 281 -0.21 6.21 -6.22
N ASP A 282 -1.44 5.75 -6.06
CA ASP A 282 -1.73 4.35 -5.73
C ASP A 282 -1.58 3.42 -6.95
N VAL A 283 -1.28 3.98 -8.13
CA VAL A 283 -1.13 3.28 -9.40
C VAL A 283 -2.26 2.26 -9.59
N GLY A 284 -3.50 2.76 -9.59
CA GLY A 284 -4.70 1.91 -9.52
C GLY A 284 -4.91 0.99 -10.72
N SER A 285 -4.51 1.43 -11.92
CA SER A 285 -4.69 0.72 -13.20
C SER A 285 -3.74 1.23 -14.27
N TRP A 286 -3.82 0.68 -15.48
CA TRP A 286 -3.08 1.18 -16.65
C TRP A 286 -3.32 2.66 -16.93
N GLN A 287 -4.46 3.21 -16.55
CA GLN A 287 -4.83 4.61 -16.75
C GLN A 287 -3.99 5.58 -15.89
N SER A 288 -3.42 5.14 -14.80
CA SER A 288 -2.57 5.98 -13.94
C SER A 288 -1.15 6.16 -14.49
N LEU A 289 -0.69 5.28 -15.38
CA LEU A 289 0.69 5.34 -15.89
C LEU A 289 1.06 6.67 -16.59
N PRO A 290 0.18 7.34 -17.35
CA PRO A 290 0.47 8.65 -17.93
C PRO A 290 0.80 9.75 -16.92
N ALA A 291 0.23 9.70 -15.73
CA ALA A 291 0.55 10.64 -14.65
C ALA A 291 1.92 10.35 -14.02
N VAL A 292 2.32 9.07 -14.00
CA VAL A 292 3.53 8.57 -13.36
C VAL A 292 4.76 8.64 -14.27
N LEU A 293 4.60 8.24 -15.54
CA LEU A 293 5.68 8.08 -16.52
C LEU A 293 5.81 9.27 -17.47
N GLY A 294 4.79 10.14 -17.50
CA GLY A 294 4.70 11.23 -18.47
C GLY A 294 4.08 10.80 -19.80
N LYS A 295 3.97 11.77 -20.71
CA LYS A 295 3.37 11.63 -22.03
C LYS A 295 4.30 12.23 -23.09
N ASP A 296 4.29 11.66 -24.30
CA ASP A 296 4.91 12.29 -25.47
C ASP A 296 4.07 13.47 -25.99
N ALA A 297 4.53 14.09 -27.07
CA ALA A 297 3.89 15.27 -27.67
C ALA A 297 2.44 15.01 -28.18
N VAL A 298 2.07 13.75 -28.43
CA VAL A 298 0.72 13.37 -28.90
C VAL A 298 -0.08 12.63 -27.82
N GLY A 299 0.42 12.68 -26.58
CA GLY A 299 -0.28 12.17 -25.39
C GLY A 299 -0.13 10.68 -25.12
N ASN A 300 0.77 9.97 -25.83
CA ASN A 300 1.05 8.57 -25.54
C ASN A 300 2.02 8.40 -24.38
N THR A 301 1.89 7.29 -23.65
CA THR A 301 2.84 6.81 -22.65
C THR A 301 3.38 5.48 -23.12
N THR A 302 4.68 5.40 -23.37
CA THR A 302 5.31 4.21 -23.93
C THR A 302 6.37 3.63 -23.03
N THR A 303 6.47 2.30 -22.97
CA THR A 303 7.51 1.58 -22.23
C THR A 303 7.97 0.36 -23.00
N GLY A 304 9.29 0.20 -23.12
CA GLY A 304 9.92 -0.84 -23.94
C GLY A 304 10.01 -0.46 -25.43
N PRO A 305 10.41 -1.37 -26.33
CA PRO A 305 10.50 -1.12 -27.78
C PRO A 305 9.11 -0.87 -28.39
N THR A 306 8.81 0.40 -28.74
CA THR A 306 7.52 0.79 -29.30
C THR A 306 7.69 1.68 -30.52
N CYS A 307 6.76 1.56 -31.50
CA CYS A 307 6.67 2.43 -32.66
C CYS A 307 5.20 2.80 -32.89
N ALA A 308 4.85 4.06 -32.76
CA ALA A 308 3.48 4.54 -32.88
C ALA A 308 3.35 5.49 -34.08
N LEU A 309 2.61 5.09 -35.11
CA LEU A 309 2.27 5.92 -36.27
C LEU A 309 0.81 6.36 -36.17
N ASP A 310 0.56 7.67 -36.18
CA ASP A 310 -0.79 8.27 -36.09
C ASP A 310 -1.63 7.78 -34.88
N SER A 311 -0.95 7.32 -33.81
CA SER A 311 -1.57 6.85 -32.59
C SER A 311 -1.46 7.93 -31.49
N THR A 312 -2.56 8.20 -30.79
CA THR A 312 -2.67 9.31 -29.82
C THR A 312 -3.34 8.89 -28.53
N GLY A 313 -2.90 9.43 -27.38
CA GLY A 313 -3.52 9.19 -26.08
C GLY A 313 -3.40 7.74 -25.58
N CYS A 314 -2.51 6.95 -26.14
CA CYS A 314 -2.38 5.52 -25.84
C CYS A 314 -1.37 5.24 -24.71
N VAL A 315 -1.63 4.17 -23.97
CA VAL A 315 -0.62 3.53 -23.09
C VAL A 315 -0.13 2.28 -23.83
N ILE A 316 1.13 2.29 -24.25
CA ILE A 316 1.72 1.17 -25.01
C ILE A 316 2.91 0.63 -24.20
N ARG A 317 2.79 -0.60 -23.76
CA ARG A 317 3.78 -1.23 -22.91
C ARG A 317 4.14 -2.62 -23.42
N THR A 318 5.43 -2.89 -23.47
CA THR A 318 5.94 -4.20 -23.85
C THR A 318 7.07 -4.65 -22.93
N THR A 319 7.13 -5.95 -22.70
CA THR A 319 8.17 -6.61 -21.89
C THR A 319 8.96 -7.59 -22.77
N GLY A 320 10.14 -8.01 -22.31
CA GLY A 320 10.92 -9.04 -22.97
C GLY A 320 11.57 -8.64 -24.32
N GLY A 321 11.71 -7.33 -24.60
CA GLY A 321 12.37 -6.86 -25.81
C GLY A 321 11.54 -6.98 -27.11
N HIS A 322 10.26 -7.34 -27.03
CA HIS A 322 9.34 -7.43 -28.16
C HIS A 322 8.96 -6.03 -28.65
N LEU A 323 9.04 -5.78 -29.97
CA LEU A 323 8.60 -4.53 -30.56
C LEU A 323 7.06 -4.54 -30.72
N VAL A 324 6.41 -3.52 -30.14
CA VAL A 324 4.98 -3.23 -30.39
C VAL A 324 4.86 -2.03 -31.33
N ALA A 325 4.31 -2.24 -32.51
CA ALA A 325 3.99 -1.18 -33.48
C ALA A 325 2.47 -0.95 -33.50
N THR A 326 2.06 0.31 -33.50
CA THR A 326 0.65 0.71 -33.55
C THR A 326 0.43 1.74 -34.65
N ILE A 327 -0.72 1.66 -35.33
CA ILE A 327 -1.10 2.60 -36.40
C ILE A 327 -2.54 3.06 -36.15
N GLY A 328 -2.73 4.37 -36.08
CA GLY A 328 -4.05 5.01 -36.02
C GLY A 328 -4.87 4.74 -34.75
N LEU A 329 -4.26 4.24 -33.68
CA LEU A 329 -4.97 3.98 -32.42
C LEU A 329 -5.24 5.28 -31.65
N ARG A 330 -6.37 5.35 -30.96
CA ARG A 330 -6.75 6.46 -30.12
C ARG A 330 -7.24 5.98 -28.76
N ASP A 331 -6.72 6.59 -27.69
CA ASP A 331 -7.13 6.33 -26.31
C ASP A 331 -7.22 4.82 -25.96
N CYS A 332 -6.18 4.07 -26.32
CA CYS A 332 -6.08 2.64 -26.11
C CYS A 332 -4.99 2.29 -25.10
N VAL A 333 -5.18 1.18 -24.41
CA VAL A 333 -4.15 0.45 -23.67
C VAL A 333 -3.72 -0.73 -24.54
N VAL A 334 -2.42 -0.82 -24.83
CA VAL A 334 -1.80 -1.95 -25.53
C VAL A 334 -0.67 -2.47 -24.63
N VAL A 335 -0.84 -3.66 -24.08
CA VAL A 335 0.17 -4.29 -23.21
C VAL A 335 0.54 -5.65 -23.74
N HIS A 336 1.82 -5.85 -24.02
CA HIS A 336 2.36 -7.12 -24.49
C HIS A 336 3.27 -7.76 -23.45
N THR A 337 3.02 -9.03 -23.17
CA THR A 337 3.89 -9.95 -22.41
C THR A 337 4.24 -11.16 -23.28
N PRO A 338 5.22 -11.99 -22.93
CA PRO A 338 5.59 -13.16 -23.74
C PRO A 338 4.45 -14.15 -24.03
N ASP A 339 3.41 -14.15 -23.21
CA ASP A 339 2.31 -15.14 -23.26
C ASP A 339 0.92 -14.52 -23.50
N ALA A 340 0.77 -13.21 -23.43
CA ALA A 340 -0.51 -12.55 -23.64
C ALA A 340 -0.38 -11.12 -24.15
N THR A 341 -1.36 -10.67 -24.93
CA THR A 341 -1.47 -9.27 -25.35
C THR A 341 -2.87 -8.74 -25.04
N LEU A 342 -2.91 -7.60 -24.36
CA LEU A 342 -4.13 -6.83 -24.12
C LEU A 342 -4.20 -5.67 -25.12
N VAL A 343 -5.36 -5.50 -25.75
CA VAL A 343 -5.75 -4.28 -26.46
C VAL A 343 -7.14 -3.89 -25.96
N ALA A 344 -7.26 -2.71 -25.36
CA ALA A 344 -8.50 -2.26 -24.75
C ALA A 344 -8.66 -0.73 -24.86
N PRO A 345 -9.89 -0.19 -24.83
CA PRO A 345 -10.09 1.24 -24.57
C PRO A 345 -9.44 1.65 -23.25
N ARG A 346 -8.79 2.82 -23.21
CA ARG A 346 -8.06 3.27 -22.02
C ARG A 346 -8.99 3.48 -20.82
N ASP A 347 -10.20 3.97 -21.05
CA ASP A 347 -11.08 4.48 -19.99
C ASP A 347 -12.07 3.43 -19.44
N ASP A 348 -11.88 2.12 -19.74
CA ASP A 348 -12.76 1.04 -19.27
C ASP A 348 -12.06 0.05 -18.34
N GLU A 349 -11.83 0.46 -17.09
CA GLU A 349 -11.31 -0.44 -16.04
C GLU A 349 -12.23 -1.60 -15.70
N THR A 350 -13.54 -1.42 -15.89
CA THR A 350 -14.54 -2.44 -15.56
C THR A 350 -14.45 -3.61 -16.52
N ALA A 351 -14.17 -3.34 -17.82
CA ALA A 351 -14.01 -4.37 -18.82
C ALA A 351 -12.84 -5.31 -18.54
N LEU A 352 -11.72 -4.78 -17.98
CA LEU A 352 -10.57 -5.62 -17.65
C LEU A 352 -10.90 -6.64 -16.55
N ARG A 353 -11.67 -6.25 -15.53
CA ARG A 353 -12.13 -7.20 -14.49
C ARG A 353 -13.04 -8.28 -15.08
N LYS A 354 -13.95 -7.90 -15.99
CA LYS A 354 -14.82 -8.85 -16.70
C LYS A 354 -14.02 -9.81 -17.59
N LEU A 355 -12.98 -9.28 -18.26
CA LEU A 355 -12.08 -10.10 -19.07
C LEU A 355 -11.36 -11.16 -18.23
N VAL A 356 -10.82 -10.77 -17.08
CA VAL A 356 -10.15 -11.70 -16.15
C VAL A 356 -11.11 -12.80 -15.68
N ALA A 357 -12.35 -12.46 -15.31
CA ALA A 357 -13.37 -13.45 -14.96
C ALA A 357 -13.71 -14.38 -16.15
N LEU A 358 -13.83 -13.83 -17.35
CA LEU A 358 -14.11 -14.62 -18.57
C LEU A 358 -12.97 -15.59 -18.91
N LEU A 359 -11.71 -15.21 -18.68
CA LEU A 359 -10.57 -16.11 -18.87
C LEU A 359 -10.65 -17.31 -17.92
N GLU A 360 -11.07 -17.09 -16.68
CA GLU A 360 -11.29 -18.16 -15.70
C GLU A 360 -12.43 -19.10 -16.12
N GLU A 361 -13.56 -18.54 -16.51
CA GLU A 361 -14.73 -19.29 -16.98
C GLU A 361 -14.40 -20.16 -18.23
N ARG A 362 -13.48 -19.69 -19.08
CA ARG A 362 -13.04 -20.42 -20.28
C ARG A 362 -11.92 -21.42 -20.04
N GLY A 363 -11.51 -21.63 -18.79
CA GLY A 363 -10.43 -22.56 -18.45
C GLY A 363 -9.03 -22.07 -18.85
N LEU A 364 -8.86 -20.75 -19.08
CA LEU A 364 -7.60 -20.12 -19.46
C LEU A 364 -6.82 -19.61 -18.23
N SER A 365 -6.95 -20.32 -17.11
CA SER A 365 -6.36 -19.92 -15.81
C SER A 365 -4.83 -19.86 -15.82
N GLN A 366 -4.15 -20.49 -16.77
CA GLN A 366 -2.71 -20.38 -16.94
C GLN A 366 -2.24 -18.95 -17.30
N TYR A 367 -3.15 -18.09 -17.75
CA TYR A 367 -2.88 -16.69 -18.06
C TYR A 367 -3.30 -15.71 -16.93
N LEU A 368 -3.71 -16.23 -15.75
CA LEU A 368 -4.19 -15.43 -14.61
C LEU A 368 -3.20 -15.32 -13.44
#